data_b02d38a900829204f1e5a1b7e1054311
#
_entry.id   b02d38a900829204f1e5a1b7e1054311
#
_cell.length_a   1.000
_cell.length_b   1.000
_cell.length_c   1.000
_cell.angle_alpha   90.00
_cell.angle_beta   90.00
_cell.angle_gamma   90.00
#
_symmetry.space_group_name_H-M   'P 1'
#
loop_
_entity.id
_entity.type
_entity.pdbx_description
1 polymer ?
#
loop_
_entity_poly.entity_id
_entity_poly.type
_entity_poly.pdbx_seq_one_letter_code
_entity_poly.pdbx_strand_id
1 'polypeptide(L)'
;MALVSFFVCLTGLTATGKDDTNLNVAAWGRFQWQEHTRLSWDDFKGEVNTTHDESAAATCCSIGFKTDIPASGGKPEIIVYNTFYADRSWVRPDARIQSILDHEQGHFDLCEVYTRKLKGRMKNFDIGMPGVKQELMNIYAQVSKEYEARQQCYEEETVHGTNIAAQRRWQDMIARELM
;
A
#
# COMPACT_ATOMS: atom_id res chain seq x y z
N MET A 1 -1.47 -25.67 -7.97
CA MET A 1 -1.88 -24.28 -8.29
C MET A 1 -2.19 -23.61 -6.96
N ALA A 2 -1.22 -22.91 -6.41
CA ALA A 2 -1.39 -22.21 -5.14
C ALA A 2 -2.02 -20.86 -5.41
N LEU A 3 -3.20 -20.62 -4.83
CA LEU A 3 -3.83 -19.31 -4.80
C LEU A 3 -3.15 -18.50 -3.68
N VAL A 4 -2.26 -17.59 -4.05
CA VAL A 4 -1.76 -16.59 -3.12
C VAL A 4 -2.86 -15.56 -2.92
N SER A 5 -3.44 -15.54 -1.73
CA SER A 5 -4.43 -14.54 -1.35
C SER A 5 -3.73 -13.23 -1.00
N PHE A 6 -3.72 -12.30 -1.94
CA PHE A 6 -3.48 -10.90 -1.63
C PHE A 6 -4.64 -10.37 -0.80
N PHE A 7 -4.41 -10.06 0.46
CA PHE A 7 -5.32 -9.25 1.24
C PHE A 7 -5.11 -7.77 0.90
N VAL A 8 -5.75 -7.31 -0.18
CA VAL A 8 -6.04 -5.88 -0.27
C VAL A 8 -7.07 -5.57 0.80
N CYS A 9 -6.63 -4.95 1.87
CA CYS A 9 -7.52 -4.55 2.95
C CYS A 9 -8.38 -3.38 2.46
N LEU A 10 -9.54 -3.68 1.88
CA LEU A 10 -10.61 -2.72 1.65
C LEU A 10 -11.18 -2.31 3.02
N THR A 11 -10.51 -1.36 3.68
CA THR A 11 -11.12 -0.70 4.83
C THR A 11 -12.20 0.23 4.32
N GLY A 12 -13.44 -0.24 4.44
CA GLY A 12 -14.62 0.57 4.16
C GLY A 12 -14.56 1.90 4.91
N LEU A 13 -14.88 2.97 4.19
CA LEU A 13 -15.02 4.32 4.68
C LEU A 13 -16.10 4.36 5.77
N THR A 14 -15.73 4.33 7.05
CA THR A 14 -16.60 4.79 8.12
C THR A 14 -16.33 6.26 8.35
N ALA A 15 -17.21 7.09 7.79
CA ALA A 15 -17.28 8.50 8.12
C ALA A 15 -17.84 8.67 9.54
N THR A 16 -17.00 8.62 10.55
CA THR A 16 -17.31 9.09 11.89
C THR A 16 -16.18 10.01 12.33
N GLY A 17 -16.52 11.30 12.39
CA GLY A 17 -15.61 12.31 12.86
C GLY A 17 -15.15 12.07 14.29
N LYS A 18 -13.86 11.81 14.41
CA LYS A 18 -13.01 12.14 15.55
C LYS A 18 -11.61 12.36 15.00
N ASP A 19 -10.99 13.43 15.47
CA ASP A 19 -9.64 13.85 15.13
C ASP A 19 -8.60 12.74 15.27
N ASP A 20 -8.33 12.02 14.18
CA ASP A 20 -7.17 11.14 14.04
C ASP A 20 -6.02 11.84 13.27
N THR A 21 -5.98 13.16 13.33
CA THR A 21 -4.94 13.97 12.65
C THR A 21 -3.58 13.90 13.33
N ASN A 22 -3.48 13.22 14.46
CA ASN A 22 -2.21 12.88 15.09
C ASN A 22 -2.15 11.35 15.23
N LEU A 23 -2.20 10.65 14.09
CA LEU A 23 -1.85 9.26 14.07
C LEU A 23 -0.39 9.16 14.53
N ASN A 24 -0.23 8.88 15.80
CA ASN A 24 0.98 8.32 16.36
C ASN A 24 1.11 6.91 15.75
N VAL A 25 1.43 6.90 14.45
CA VAL A 25 1.49 5.74 13.55
C VAL A 25 2.43 4.68 14.12
N ALA A 26 3.42 5.14 14.90
CA ALA A 26 4.36 4.28 15.61
C ALA A 26 3.72 3.40 16.70
N ALA A 27 2.60 3.82 17.33
CA ALA A 27 2.00 3.08 18.44
C ALA A 27 1.34 1.77 18.01
N TRP A 28 0.95 1.63 16.73
CA TRP A 28 0.27 0.45 16.18
C TRP A 28 1.08 -0.28 15.11
N GLY A 29 2.38 0.07 14.94
CA GLY A 29 3.20 -0.55 13.90
C GLY A 29 2.71 -0.23 12.48
N ARG A 30 2.14 0.96 12.25
CA ARG A 30 1.70 1.45 10.95
C ARG A 30 2.57 2.61 10.53
N PHE A 31 3.01 2.65 9.28
CA PHE A 31 3.79 3.77 8.74
C PHE A 31 3.54 3.96 7.25
N GLN A 32 3.90 5.14 6.77
CA GLN A 32 3.79 5.50 5.37
C GLN A 32 5.13 5.33 4.68
N TRP A 33 5.08 5.06 3.38
CA TRP A 33 6.27 5.05 2.54
C TRP A 33 6.94 6.43 2.56
N GLN A 34 8.26 6.43 2.67
CA GLN A 34 9.08 7.63 2.56
C GLN A 34 10.24 7.32 1.62
N GLU A 35 10.71 8.35 0.92
CA GLU A 35 11.90 8.22 0.08
C GLU A 35 13.07 7.67 0.90
N HIS A 36 13.75 6.67 0.35
CA HIS A 36 14.82 5.92 1.02
C HIS A 36 14.41 5.05 2.22
N THR A 37 13.14 4.93 2.54
CA THR A 37 12.68 3.97 3.56
C THR A 37 12.82 2.55 3.01
N ARG A 38 13.58 1.71 3.73
CA ARG A 38 13.70 0.28 3.46
C ARG A 38 13.08 -0.50 4.59
N LEU A 39 12.26 -1.47 4.20
CA LEU A 39 11.72 -2.45 5.15
C LEU A 39 12.84 -3.28 5.75
N SER A 40 12.63 -3.67 6.98
CA SER A 40 13.43 -4.66 7.70
C SER A 40 12.53 -5.77 8.22
N TRP A 41 13.08 -6.91 8.56
CA TRP A 41 12.27 -7.98 9.15
C TRP A 41 11.63 -7.63 10.49
N ASP A 42 12.11 -6.58 11.16
CA ASP A 42 11.54 -6.08 12.41
C ASP A 42 10.20 -5.33 12.18
N ASP A 43 9.90 -5.00 10.93
CA ASP A 43 8.63 -4.38 10.55
C ASP A 43 7.51 -5.41 10.35
N PHE A 44 7.84 -6.70 10.23
CA PHE A 44 6.91 -7.81 10.02
C PHE A 44 6.53 -8.45 11.37
N LYS A 45 5.46 -7.94 11.99
CA LYS A 45 5.01 -8.28 13.36
C LYS A 45 3.74 -9.10 13.39
N GLY A 46 3.14 -9.36 12.23
CA GLY A 46 1.92 -10.16 12.11
C GLY A 46 2.17 -11.63 12.42
N GLU A 47 1.12 -12.32 12.82
CA GLU A 47 1.15 -13.77 12.97
C GLU A 47 1.27 -14.44 11.61
N VAL A 48 2.13 -15.46 11.52
CA VAL A 48 2.31 -16.23 10.30
C VAL A 48 1.00 -16.91 9.93
N ASN A 49 0.51 -16.60 8.72
CA ASN A 49 -0.70 -17.23 8.24
C ASN A 49 -0.41 -18.61 7.66
N THR A 50 -0.67 -19.65 8.44
CA THR A 50 -0.44 -21.04 8.07
C THR A 50 -1.48 -21.62 7.11
N THR A 51 -2.54 -20.88 6.78
CA THR A 51 -3.55 -21.33 5.81
C THR A 51 -3.04 -21.26 4.38
N HIS A 52 -1.92 -20.58 4.15
CA HIS A 52 -1.21 -20.46 2.88
C HIS A 52 0.17 -21.11 3.02
N ASP A 53 0.22 -22.42 2.98
CA ASP A 53 1.42 -23.23 3.27
C ASP A 53 2.65 -22.93 2.38
N GLU A 54 2.48 -22.21 1.28
CA GLU A 54 3.56 -21.96 0.31
C GLU A 54 4.17 -20.56 0.41
N SER A 55 3.54 -19.61 1.11
CA SER A 55 4.07 -18.25 1.22
C SER A 55 5.15 -18.16 2.30
N ALA A 56 6.27 -17.54 1.96
CA ALA A 56 7.40 -17.31 2.86
C ALA A 56 7.22 -16.07 3.74
N ALA A 57 6.58 -15.04 3.19
CA ALA A 57 6.27 -13.77 3.85
C ALA A 57 5.04 -13.13 3.19
N ALA A 58 4.52 -12.07 3.78
CA ALA A 58 3.49 -11.24 3.17
C ALA A 58 3.56 -9.80 3.67
N THR A 59 3.56 -8.87 2.74
CA THR A 59 3.42 -7.43 2.98
C THR A 59 1.96 -7.02 2.92
N CYS A 60 1.45 -6.45 4.00
CA CYS A 60 0.13 -5.83 4.02
C CYS A 60 0.28 -4.31 3.93
N CYS A 61 -0.16 -3.72 2.83
CA CYS A 61 -0.18 -2.28 2.63
C CYS A 61 -1.45 -1.86 1.87
N SER A 62 -1.85 -0.60 2.02
CA SER A 62 -3.02 -0.05 1.34
C SER A 62 -2.78 1.37 0.87
N ILE A 63 -3.54 1.78 -0.14
CA ILE A 63 -3.70 3.17 -0.55
C ILE A 63 -5.00 3.73 0.03
N GLY A 64 -5.05 5.03 0.29
CA GLY A 64 -6.25 5.67 0.81
C GLY A 64 -6.27 7.16 0.54
N PHE A 65 -7.42 7.78 0.79
CA PHE A 65 -7.54 9.23 0.80
C PHE A 65 -8.52 9.69 1.89
N LYS A 66 -8.35 10.90 2.34
CA LYS A 66 -9.30 11.62 3.20
C LYS A 66 -9.44 13.04 2.72
N THR A 67 -10.54 13.67 3.09
CA THR A 67 -10.70 15.13 2.95
C THR A 67 -10.41 15.76 4.29
N ASP A 68 -9.65 16.84 4.28
CA ASP A 68 -9.30 17.60 5.48
C ASP A 68 -9.70 19.05 5.31
N ILE A 69 -10.23 19.67 6.36
CA ILE A 69 -10.51 21.08 6.42
C ILE A 69 -9.53 21.66 7.44
N PRO A 70 -8.55 22.48 7.01
CA PRO A 70 -7.57 23.03 7.94
C PRO A 70 -8.25 23.79 9.08
N ALA A 71 -7.84 23.51 10.32
CA ALA A 71 -8.38 24.18 11.51
C ALA A 71 -8.16 25.71 11.50
N SER A 72 -7.18 26.19 10.74
CA SER A 72 -6.89 27.61 10.51
C SER A 72 -7.88 28.32 9.58
N GLY A 73 -8.87 27.60 9.04
CA GLY A 73 -9.76 28.13 8.00
C GLY A 73 -9.03 28.20 6.67
N GLY A 74 -9.29 27.28 5.77
CA GLY A 74 -8.70 27.21 4.44
C GLY A 74 -9.61 26.44 3.50
N LYS A 75 -9.17 26.29 2.24
CA LYS A 75 -9.88 25.42 1.32
C LYS A 75 -9.71 23.96 1.79
N PRO A 76 -10.78 23.17 1.74
CA PRO A 76 -10.68 21.75 1.98
C PRO A 76 -9.66 21.10 1.05
N GLU A 77 -8.88 20.15 1.56
CA GLU A 77 -7.83 19.47 0.82
C GLU A 77 -8.11 17.96 0.73
N ILE A 78 -7.65 17.34 -0.35
CA ILE A 78 -7.65 15.89 -0.49
C ILE A 78 -6.25 15.39 -0.13
N ILE A 79 -6.16 14.65 0.96
CA ILE A 79 -4.93 14.02 1.42
C ILE A 79 -4.97 12.55 0.97
N VAL A 80 -4.06 12.19 0.08
CA VAL A 80 -3.87 10.80 -0.37
C VAL A 80 -2.65 10.23 0.35
N TYR A 81 -2.75 9.00 0.82
CA TYR A 81 -1.72 8.35 1.62
C TYR A 81 -1.67 6.84 1.34
N ASN A 82 -0.55 6.24 1.66
CA ASN A 82 -0.43 4.80 1.82
C ASN A 82 -0.26 4.43 3.30
N THR A 83 -0.39 3.16 3.59
CA THR A 83 -0.11 2.63 4.93
C THR A 83 0.47 1.24 4.82
N PHE A 84 1.61 1.00 5.46
CA PHE A 84 2.12 -0.33 5.76
C PHE A 84 1.57 -0.77 7.13
N TYR A 85 1.13 -2.02 7.23
CA TYR A 85 0.55 -2.58 8.45
C TYR A 85 1.49 -3.65 9.01
N ALA A 86 2.34 -3.27 9.95
CA ALA A 86 3.31 -4.18 10.55
C ALA A 86 2.64 -5.35 11.28
N ASP A 87 1.51 -5.09 11.95
CA ASP A 87 0.70 -6.07 12.67
C ASP A 87 0.00 -7.12 11.77
N ARG A 88 0.01 -6.88 10.45
CA ARG A 88 -0.58 -7.77 9.42
C ARG A 88 0.45 -8.29 8.43
N SER A 89 1.63 -7.69 8.40
CA SER A 89 2.75 -8.15 7.60
C SER A 89 3.54 -9.18 8.39
N TRP A 90 3.82 -10.31 7.78
CA TRP A 90 4.44 -11.44 8.48
C TRP A 90 5.52 -12.11 7.63
N VAL A 91 6.41 -12.82 8.28
CA VAL A 91 7.46 -13.63 7.66
C VAL A 91 7.69 -14.90 8.47
N ARG A 92 7.87 -16.03 7.78
CA ARG A 92 8.26 -17.29 8.43
C ARG A 92 9.68 -17.15 9.00
N PRO A 93 9.95 -17.73 10.18
CA PRO A 93 11.27 -17.63 10.81
C PRO A 93 12.44 -18.12 9.94
N ASP A 94 12.19 -19.15 9.12
CA ASP A 94 13.16 -19.75 8.20
C ASP A 94 13.32 -19.00 6.87
N ALA A 95 12.48 -17.98 6.61
CA ALA A 95 12.42 -17.24 5.35
C ALA A 95 13.00 -15.81 5.44
N ARG A 96 13.64 -15.45 6.54
CA ARG A 96 14.23 -14.12 6.75
C ARG A 96 15.53 -13.92 5.98
N ILE A 97 15.44 -13.95 4.65
CA ILE A 97 16.57 -13.74 3.74
C ILE A 97 16.37 -12.48 2.89
N GLN A 98 17.46 -11.88 2.43
CA GLN A 98 17.43 -10.60 1.74
C GLN A 98 16.59 -10.61 0.46
N SER A 99 16.65 -11.66 -0.33
CA SER A 99 15.90 -11.74 -1.59
C SER A 99 14.37 -11.73 -1.39
N ILE A 100 13.89 -12.33 -0.30
CA ILE A 100 12.47 -12.27 0.07
C ILE A 100 12.13 -10.86 0.58
N LEU A 101 12.99 -10.25 1.42
CA LEU A 101 12.77 -8.87 1.86
C LEU A 101 12.72 -7.87 0.71
N ASP A 102 13.58 -8.05 -0.30
CA ASP A 102 13.58 -7.22 -1.51
C ASP A 102 12.29 -7.40 -2.33
N HIS A 103 11.70 -8.58 -2.31
CA HIS A 103 10.40 -8.84 -2.91
C HIS A 103 9.27 -8.13 -2.14
N GLU A 104 9.24 -8.27 -0.83
CA GLU A 104 8.27 -7.61 0.05
C GLU A 104 8.38 -6.07 -0.03
N GLN A 105 9.59 -5.53 -0.16
CA GLN A 105 9.80 -4.11 -0.45
C GLN A 105 9.13 -3.69 -1.75
N GLY A 106 9.22 -4.51 -2.79
CA GLY A 106 8.59 -4.22 -4.09
C GLY A 106 7.07 -4.07 -3.98
N HIS A 107 6.40 -4.86 -3.14
CA HIS A 107 4.98 -4.69 -2.85
C HIS A 107 4.66 -3.33 -2.24
N PHE A 108 5.48 -2.87 -1.28
CA PHE A 108 5.30 -1.58 -0.63
C PHE A 108 5.66 -0.41 -1.56
N ASP A 109 6.68 -0.56 -2.39
CA ASP A 109 7.05 0.44 -3.40
C ASP A 109 5.95 0.59 -4.47
N LEU A 110 5.33 -0.51 -4.91
CA LEU A 110 4.16 -0.46 -5.80
C LEU A 110 2.96 0.25 -5.14
N CYS A 111 2.77 0.06 -3.83
CA CYS A 111 1.75 0.79 -3.08
C CYS A 111 1.97 2.31 -3.19
N GLU A 112 3.20 2.78 -3.08
CA GLU A 112 3.53 4.21 -3.26
C GLU A 112 3.33 4.69 -4.70
N VAL A 113 3.73 3.91 -5.71
CA VAL A 113 3.48 4.25 -7.12
C VAL A 113 1.99 4.55 -7.35
N TYR A 114 1.12 3.68 -6.84
CA TYR A 114 -0.33 3.87 -6.99
C TYR A 114 -0.91 4.95 -6.07
N THR A 115 -0.28 5.23 -4.95
CA THR A 115 -0.59 6.41 -4.11
C THR A 115 -0.35 7.70 -4.88
N ARG A 116 0.80 7.82 -5.55
CA ARG A 116 1.11 8.98 -6.40
C ARG A 116 0.15 9.09 -7.59
N LYS A 117 -0.21 7.97 -8.20
CA LYS A 117 -1.19 7.92 -9.28
C LYS A 117 -2.57 8.40 -8.82
N LEU A 118 -3.04 7.93 -7.66
CA LEU A 118 -4.28 8.36 -7.04
C LEU A 118 -4.25 9.86 -6.75
N LYS A 119 -3.18 10.35 -6.12
CA LYS A 119 -2.97 11.78 -5.85
C LYS A 119 -3.01 12.61 -7.12
N GLY A 120 -2.37 12.15 -8.19
CA GLY A 120 -2.38 12.81 -9.49
C GLY A 120 -3.78 12.93 -10.10
N ARG A 121 -4.61 11.89 -9.97
CA ARG A 121 -5.99 11.88 -10.46
C ARG A 121 -6.93 12.75 -9.61
N MET A 122 -6.65 12.95 -8.34
CA MET A 122 -7.50 13.69 -7.39
C MET A 122 -7.10 15.15 -7.19
N LYS A 123 -5.92 15.57 -7.63
CA LYS A 123 -5.33 16.90 -7.30
C LYS A 123 -6.15 18.13 -7.71
N ASN A 124 -6.99 17.98 -8.73
CA ASN A 124 -7.73 19.13 -9.33
C ASN A 124 -9.21 19.17 -8.93
N PHE A 125 -9.65 18.31 -8.02
CA PHE A 125 -11.03 18.29 -7.59
C PHE A 125 -11.31 19.39 -6.57
N ASP A 126 -12.40 20.13 -6.78
CA ASP A 126 -12.94 21.05 -5.79
C ASP A 126 -13.93 20.29 -4.89
N ILE A 127 -13.56 20.12 -3.63
CA ILE A 127 -14.35 19.37 -2.64
C ILE A 127 -15.72 20.01 -2.39
N GLY A 128 -15.87 21.31 -2.67
CA GLY A 128 -17.15 22.03 -2.53
C GLY A 128 -18.17 21.75 -3.64
N MET A 129 -17.76 21.09 -4.71
CA MET A 129 -18.67 20.82 -5.84
C MET A 129 -19.67 19.69 -5.52
N PRO A 130 -20.95 19.86 -5.91
CA PRO A 130 -21.92 18.77 -5.80
C PRO A 130 -21.47 17.53 -6.56
N GLY A 131 -21.63 16.35 -5.93
CA GLY A 131 -21.27 15.06 -6.55
C GLY A 131 -19.80 14.68 -6.47
N VAL A 132 -18.90 15.57 -6.05
CA VAL A 132 -17.45 15.32 -5.98
C VAL A 132 -17.11 14.07 -5.17
N LYS A 133 -17.85 13.80 -4.08
CA LYS A 133 -17.60 12.60 -3.26
C LYS A 133 -17.75 11.32 -4.10
N GLN A 134 -18.78 11.24 -4.92
CA GLN A 134 -18.99 10.05 -5.77
C GLN A 134 -17.89 9.93 -6.83
N GLU A 135 -17.46 11.03 -7.41
CA GLU A 135 -16.35 11.04 -8.40
C GLU A 135 -15.03 10.59 -7.76
N LEU A 136 -14.71 11.09 -6.57
CA LEU A 136 -13.52 10.65 -5.82
C LEU A 136 -13.57 9.15 -5.50
N MET A 137 -14.73 8.64 -5.09
CA MET A 137 -14.92 7.21 -4.84
C MET A 137 -14.77 6.38 -6.12
N ASN A 138 -15.26 6.85 -7.26
CA ASN A 138 -15.09 6.16 -8.54
C ASN A 138 -13.61 6.13 -8.97
N ILE A 139 -12.89 7.24 -8.81
CA ILE A 139 -11.44 7.31 -9.08
C ILE A 139 -10.70 6.35 -8.16
N TYR A 140 -11.02 6.36 -6.87
CA TYR A 140 -10.42 5.44 -5.90
C TYR A 140 -10.63 3.98 -6.28
N ALA A 141 -11.86 3.60 -6.59
CA ALA A 141 -12.19 2.23 -7.00
C ALA A 141 -11.43 1.80 -8.26
N GLN A 142 -11.33 2.71 -9.24
CA GLN A 142 -10.58 2.43 -10.47
C GLN A 142 -9.09 2.24 -10.20
N VAL A 143 -8.47 3.15 -9.42
CA VAL A 143 -7.04 3.07 -9.10
C VAL A 143 -6.75 1.85 -8.23
N SER A 144 -7.63 1.51 -7.30
CA SER A 144 -7.49 0.31 -6.47
C SER A 144 -7.49 -0.96 -7.33
N LYS A 145 -8.40 -1.07 -8.29
CA LYS A 145 -8.43 -2.19 -9.23
C LYS A 145 -7.16 -2.30 -10.08
N GLU A 146 -6.63 -1.16 -10.55
CA GLU A 146 -5.37 -1.13 -11.29
C GLU A 146 -4.18 -1.55 -10.40
N TYR A 147 -4.19 -1.12 -9.14
CA TYR A 147 -3.19 -1.49 -8.14
C TYR A 147 -3.21 -3.00 -7.86
N GLU A 148 -4.39 -3.57 -7.60
CA GLU A 148 -4.56 -5.01 -7.38
C GLU A 148 -4.02 -5.82 -8.56
N ALA A 149 -4.41 -5.46 -9.79
CA ALA A 149 -3.95 -6.13 -11.00
C ALA A 149 -2.41 -6.04 -11.15
N ARG A 150 -1.81 -4.90 -10.78
CA ARG A 150 -0.36 -4.72 -10.85
C ARG A 150 0.39 -5.55 -9.82
N GLN A 151 -0.15 -5.63 -8.61
CA GLN A 151 0.39 -6.48 -7.54
C GLN A 151 0.35 -7.96 -7.96
N GLN A 152 -0.77 -8.39 -8.55
CA GLN A 152 -0.90 -9.76 -9.05
C GLN A 152 0.12 -10.06 -10.15
N CYS A 153 0.29 -9.16 -11.13
CA CYS A 153 1.33 -9.33 -12.16
C CYS A 153 2.74 -9.42 -11.56
N TYR A 154 3.04 -8.58 -10.57
CA TYR A 154 4.33 -8.62 -9.88
C TYR A 154 4.57 -9.98 -9.23
N GLU A 155 3.59 -10.48 -8.51
CA GLU A 155 3.63 -11.76 -7.83
C GLU A 155 3.83 -12.93 -8.80
N GLU A 156 3.01 -12.97 -9.87
CA GLU A 156 3.05 -14.03 -10.87
C GLU A 156 4.37 -14.04 -11.67
N GLU A 157 4.83 -12.88 -12.14
CA GLU A 157 6.05 -12.79 -12.94
C GLU A 157 7.32 -13.06 -12.14
N THR A 158 7.36 -12.61 -10.88
CA THR A 158 8.51 -12.84 -9.99
C THR A 158 8.48 -14.23 -9.36
N VAL A 159 7.38 -14.98 -9.52
CA VAL A 159 7.16 -16.28 -8.87
C VAL A 159 7.48 -16.17 -7.36
N HIS A 160 6.79 -15.25 -6.69
CA HIS A 160 6.99 -14.95 -5.25
C HIS A 160 8.45 -14.58 -4.92
N GLY A 161 9.09 -13.78 -5.76
CA GLY A 161 10.48 -13.35 -5.59
C GLY A 161 11.54 -14.40 -5.96
N THR A 162 11.17 -15.60 -6.37
CA THR A 162 12.13 -16.66 -6.73
C THR A 162 12.72 -16.51 -8.12
N ASN A 163 12.01 -15.84 -9.05
CA ASN A 163 12.52 -15.50 -10.36
C ASN A 163 13.39 -14.23 -10.29
N ILE A 164 14.68 -14.40 -10.04
CA ILE A 164 15.63 -13.30 -9.83
C ILE A 164 15.70 -12.33 -11.03
N ALA A 165 15.60 -12.84 -12.26
CA ALA A 165 15.66 -11.99 -13.45
C ALA A 165 14.41 -11.10 -13.57
N ALA A 166 13.23 -11.63 -13.31
CA ALA A 166 11.99 -10.87 -13.27
C ALA A 166 11.99 -9.88 -12.10
N GLN A 167 12.45 -10.31 -10.92
CA GLN A 167 12.57 -9.46 -9.74
C GLN A 167 13.39 -8.20 -10.03
N ARG A 168 14.55 -8.34 -10.66
CA ARG A 168 15.39 -7.19 -11.04
C ARG A 168 14.70 -6.26 -12.03
N ARG A 169 14.05 -6.80 -13.07
CA ARG A 169 13.30 -5.97 -14.03
C ARG A 169 12.19 -5.16 -13.35
N TRP A 170 11.47 -5.78 -12.41
CA TRP A 170 10.43 -5.10 -11.65
C TRP A 170 10.99 -4.02 -10.74
N GLN A 171 12.09 -4.28 -10.04
CA GLN A 171 12.77 -3.28 -9.20
C GLN A 171 13.20 -2.05 -10.02
N ASP A 172 13.82 -2.27 -11.19
CA ASP A 172 14.21 -1.18 -12.08
C ASP A 172 13.02 -0.38 -12.63
N MET A 173 11.90 -1.05 -12.89
CA MET A 173 10.69 -0.41 -13.38
C MET A 173 10.03 0.41 -12.27
N ILE A 174 9.84 -0.16 -11.09
CA ILE A 174 9.27 0.53 -9.92
C ILE A 174 10.13 1.73 -9.53
N ALA A 175 11.45 1.58 -9.51
CA ALA A 175 12.36 2.68 -9.20
C ALA A 175 12.20 3.87 -10.16
N ARG A 176 11.98 3.61 -11.46
CA ARG A 176 11.70 4.65 -12.46
C ARG A 176 10.33 5.31 -12.26
N GLU A 177 9.33 4.57 -11.83
CA GLU A 177 7.99 5.10 -11.56
C GLU A 177 7.95 5.94 -10.27
N LEU A 178 8.93 5.75 -9.37
CA LEU A 178 9.07 6.50 -8.12
C LEU A 178 9.95 7.77 -8.26
N MET A 179 10.68 7.96 -9.35
CA MET A 179 11.42 9.20 -9.65
C MET A 179 10.47 10.33 -10.06
#